data_49ea965bad7e9bec8a53e41e51e0e2bc
#
_entry.id   49ea965bad7e9bec8a53e41e51e0e2bc
#
_cell.length_a   1.000
_cell.length_b   1.000
_cell.length_c   1.000
_cell.angle_alpha   90.00
_cell.angle_beta   90.00
_cell.angle_gamma   90.00
#
_symmetry.space_group_name_H-M   'P 1'
#
loop_
_entity.id
_entity.type
_entity.pdbx_description
1 polymer ?
#
loop_
_entity_poly.entity_id
_entity_poly.type
_entity_poly.pdbx_seq_one_letter_code
_entity_poly.pdbx_strand_id
1 'polypeptide(L)'
;AQWFHWSGITPAISDKAAEITRLACEAAKRHGVTVSVDLNFRKKLWTSEKAISIMRPLMQYVDVCIGNEEDAALCLGFKPDADVESGETNAEGYKGIFEQMMKEFGFKYVVSTLRESYSATFNGWKALIYDGKEFYQSKRYEINPIIDRVGGGDSFSGGLIHGLLTKKTQGEALEFAVAASALKHTVNGDFNLVSVEEVEALAGGNANGRVQR
;
A
#
# COMPACT_ATOMS: atom_id res chain seq x y z
N ALA A 1 3.88 -3.35 -21.21
CA ALA A 1 3.36 -2.79 -19.95
C ALA A 1 4.36 -1.79 -19.39
N GLN A 2 3.88 -0.77 -18.68
CA GLN A 2 4.73 0.20 -17.98
C GLN A 2 4.91 -0.15 -16.50
N TRP A 3 3.98 -0.96 -15.97
CA TRP A 3 3.91 -1.31 -14.56
C TRP A 3 3.46 -2.76 -14.39
N PHE A 4 4.09 -3.46 -13.45
CA PHE A 4 3.71 -4.78 -12.98
C PHE A 4 3.49 -4.73 -11.47
N HIS A 5 2.29 -5.09 -11.03
CA HIS A 5 1.92 -5.15 -9.61
C HIS A 5 1.60 -6.58 -9.20
N TRP A 6 2.03 -6.98 -8.01
CA TRP A 6 1.72 -8.28 -7.43
C TRP A 6 1.46 -8.17 -5.93
N SER A 7 0.74 -9.12 -5.40
CA SER A 7 0.42 -9.22 -3.97
C SER A 7 1.20 -10.36 -3.32
N GLY A 8 1.64 -10.16 -2.07
CA GLY A 8 2.27 -11.18 -1.23
C GLY A 8 1.39 -12.40 -0.98
N ILE A 9 0.08 -12.31 -1.26
CA ILE A 9 -0.81 -13.48 -1.27
C ILE A 9 -0.40 -14.48 -2.36
N THR A 10 0.01 -14.00 -3.54
CA THR A 10 0.34 -14.87 -4.68
C THR A 10 1.45 -15.88 -4.34
N PRO A 11 2.64 -15.48 -3.88
CA PRO A 11 3.69 -16.43 -3.51
C PRO A 11 3.34 -17.28 -2.28
N ALA A 12 2.38 -16.84 -1.46
CA ALA A 12 1.94 -17.59 -0.28
C ALA A 12 1.06 -18.82 -0.61
N ILE A 13 0.45 -18.85 -1.81
CA ILE A 13 -0.47 -19.93 -2.22
C ILE A 13 0.27 -21.26 -2.40
N SER A 14 1.45 -21.24 -3.02
CA SER A 14 2.27 -22.44 -3.26
C SER A 14 3.69 -22.08 -3.69
N ASP A 15 4.61 -23.05 -3.59
CA ASP A 15 5.98 -22.87 -4.05
C ASP A 15 6.05 -22.61 -5.57
N LYS A 16 5.12 -23.17 -6.36
CA LYS A 16 4.99 -22.87 -7.81
C LYS A 16 4.55 -21.43 -8.04
N ALA A 17 3.62 -20.93 -7.25
CA ALA A 17 3.18 -19.53 -7.34
C ALA A 17 4.30 -18.56 -6.95
N ALA A 18 5.10 -18.89 -5.96
CA ALA A 18 6.31 -18.13 -5.60
C ALA A 18 7.32 -18.09 -6.75
N GLU A 19 7.56 -19.22 -7.39
CA GLU A 19 8.47 -19.29 -8.56
C GLU A 19 7.92 -18.51 -9.76
N ILE A 20 6.64 -18.59 -10.05
CA ILE A 20 6.00 -17.80 -11.12
C ILE A 20 6.12 -16.31 -10.83
N THR A 21 5.91 -15.88 -9.57
CA THR A 21 6.07 -14.48 -9.15
C THR A 21 7.51 -14.02 -9.39
N ARG A 22 8.51 -14.83 -9.03
CA ARG A 22 9.93 -14.53 -9.27
C ARG A 22 10.22 -14.33 -10.76
N LEU A 23 9.79 -15.28 -11.61
CA LEU A 23 9.98 -15.22 -13.06
C LEU A 23 9.29 -14.00 -13.67
N ALA A 24 8.10 -13.64 -13.22
CA ALA A 24 7.38 -12.46 -13.68
C ALA A 24 8.12 -11.17 -13.29
N CYS A 25 8.60 -11.06 -12.04
CA CYS A 25 9.42 -9.94 -11.60
C CYS A 25 10.72 -9.80 -12.42
N GLU A 26 11.44 -10.90 -12.66
CA GLU A 26 12.63 -10.90 -13.51
C GLU A 26 12.32 -10.44 -14.92
N ALA A 27 11.24 -10.94 -15.53
CA ALA A 27 10.81 -10.53 -16.85
C ALA A 27 10.48 -9.03 -16.88
N ALA A 28 9.73 -8.52 -15.90
CA ALA A 28 9.40 -7.11 -15.77
C ALA A 28 10.68 -6.24 -15.72
N LYS A 29 11.65 -6.60 -14.88
CA LYS A 29 12.92 -5.86 -14.78
C LYS A 29 13.75 -5.90 -16.07
N ARG A 30 13.81 -7.05 -16.76
CA ARG A 30 14.51 -7.15 -18.07
C ARG A 30 13.91 -6.24 -19.12
N HIS A 31 12.62 -5.95 -19.04
CA HIS A 31 11.90 -5.07 -19.98
C HIS A 31 11.75 -3.63 -19.49
N GLY A 32 12.43 -3.25 -18.39
CA GLY A 32 12.36 -1.89 -17.86
C GLY A 32 10.99 -1.51 -17.29
N VAL A 33 10.17 -2.50 -16.91
CA VAL A 33 8.84 -2.31 -16.31
C VAL A 33 9.01 -2.03 -14.82
N THR A 34 8.32 -1.01 -14.32
CA THR A 34 8.25 -0.71 -12.88
C THR A 34 7.52 -1.84 -12.15
N VAL A 35 8.08 -2.30 -11.04
CA VAL A 35 7.50 -3.39 -10.23
C VAL A 35 7.06 -2.87 -8.89
N SER A 36 5.82 -3.16 -8.51
CA SER A 36 5.33 -2.90 -7.15
C SER A 36 4.78 -4.15 -6.49
N VAL A 37 4.82 -4.16 -5.17
CA VAL A 37 4.24 -5.22 -4.33
C VAL A 37 3.37 -4.60 -3.25
N ASP A 38 2.22 -5.22 -2.96
CA ASP A 38 1.53 -5.12 -1.68
C ASP A 38 1.94 -6.35 -0.84
N LEU A 39 2.64 -6.14 0.26
CA LEU A 39 3.18 -7.21 1.12
C LEU A 39 2.08 -8.15 1.65
N ASN A 40 0.95 -7.59 2.03
CA ASN A 40 -0.34 -8.25 2.24
C ASN A 40 -0.24 -9.60 2.98
N PHE A 41 0.40 -9.62 4.15
CA PHE A 41 0.59 -10.83 4.94
C PHE A 41 -0.73 -11.51 5.29
N ARG A 42 -0.75 -12.83 5.18
CA ARG A 42 -1.91 -13.67 5.53
C ARG A 42 -1.48 -14.85 6.39
N LYS A 43 -1.64 -14.72 7.70
CA LYS A 43 -1.27 -15.76 8.69
C LYS A 43 -1.92 -17.14 8.47
N LYS A 44 -3.01 -17.19 7.68
CA LYS A 44 -3.66 -18.45 7.31
C LYS A 44 -2.98 -19.17 6.15
N LEU A 45 -2.12 -18.50 5.39
CA LEU A 45 -1.43 -19.08 4.23
C LEU A 45 -0.01 -19.54 4.57
N TRP A 46 0.69 -18.78 5.43
CA TRP A 46 2.07 -19.08 5.81
C TRP A 46 2.46 -18.48 7.16
N THR A 47 3.58 -18.94 7.71
CA THR A 47 4.22 -18.34 8.89
C THR A 47 5.09 -17.14 8.48
N SER A 48 5.44 -16.29 9.44
CA SER A 48 6.33 -15.16 9.19
C SER A 48 7.72 -15.63 8.70
N GLU A 49 8.26 -16.71 9.26
CA GLU A 49 9.55 -17.26 8.84
C GLU A 49 9.52 -17.68 7.37
N LYS A 50 8.45 -18.38 6.94
CA LYS A 50 8.28 -18.75 5.53
C LYS A 50 8.08 -17.51 4.65
N ALA A 51 7.28 -16.54 5.09
CA ALA A 51 7.08 -15.30 4.38
C ALA A 51 8.41 -14.56 4.16
N ILE A 52 9.20 -14.35 5.21
CA ILE A 52 10.51 -13.70 5.13
C ILE A 52 11.44 -14.44 4.16
N SER A 53 11.51 -15.78 4.24
CA SER A 53 12.39 -16.58 3.39
C SER A 53 12.07 -16.47 1.89
N ILE A 54 10.80 -16.24 1.54
CA ILE A 54 10.34 -16.13 0.14
C ILE A 54 10.30 -14.67 -0.31
N MET A 55 9.79 -13.76 0.52
CA MET A 55 9.59 -12.38 0.12
C MET A 55 10.88 -11.58 0.00
N ARG A 56 11.83 -11.72 0.96
CA ARG A 56 13.09 -10.95 0.92
C ARG A 56 13.86 -11.12 -0.38
N PRO A 57 14.07 -12.34 -0.93
CA PRO A 57 14.73 -12.49 -2.23
C PRO A 57 13.98 -11.83 -3.40
N LEU A 58 12.66 -11.69 -3.32
CA LEU A 58 11.86 -11.04 -4.36
C LEU A 58 11.99 -9.51 -4.33
N MET A 59 12.34 -8.92 -3.19
CA MET A 59 12.44 -7.45 -3.04
C MET A 59 13.51 -6.83 -3.94
N GLN A 60 14.53 -7.57 -4.36
CA GLN A 60 15.54 -7.08 -5.32
C GLN A 60 14.96 -6.63 -6.67
N TYR A 61 13.75 -7.10 -7.00
CA TYR A 61 13.04 -6.74 -8.24
C TYR A 61 12.04 -5.61 -8.05
N VAL A 62 11.75 -5.20 -6.82
CA VAL A 62 10.68 -4.28 -6.49
C VAL A 62 11.18 -2.83 -6.49
N ASP A 63 10.42 -1.95 -7.15
CA ASP A 63 10.64 -0.50 -7.13
C ASP A 63 9.76 0.19 -6.07
N VAL A 64 8.54 -0.31 -5.84
CA VAL A 64 7.56 0.28 -4.92
C VAL A 64 7.03 -0.78 -3.96
N CYS A 65 7.31 -0.63 -2.68
CA CYS A 65 6.86 -1.53 -1.63
C CYS A 65 5.68 -0.90 -0.87
N ILE A 66 4.53 -1.57 -0.89
CA ILE A 66 3.30 -1.15 -0.21
C ILE A 66 3.02 -2.18 0.89
N GLY A 67 2.57 -1.72 2.05
CA GLY A 67 2.15 -2.57 3.15
C GLY A 67 1.50 -1.76 4.26
N ASN A 68 1.18 -2.41 5.36
CA ASN A 68 0.85 -1.77 6.62
C ASN A 68 2.01 -1.92 7.61
N GLU A 69 1.85 -1.42 8.82
CA GLU A 69 2.88 -1.45 9.86
C GLU A 69 3.34 -2.87 10.25
N GLU A 70 2.44 -3.85 10.22
CA GLU A 70 2.74 -5.24 10.58
C GLU A 70 3.42 -5.99 9.43
N ASP A 71 3.09 -5.64 8.18
CA ASP A 71 3.57 -6.35 7.00
C ASP A 71 5.09 -6.27 6.84
N ALA A 72 5.71 -5.13 7.16
CA ALA A 72 7.16 -4.97 7.10
C ALA A 72 7.88 -5.92 8.07
N ALA A 73 7.31 -6.13 9.27
CA ALA A 73 7.85 -7.06 10.24
C ALA A 73 7.59 -8.52 9.83
N LEU A 74 6.38 -8.85 9.42
CA LEU A 74 5.95 -10.22 9.16
C LEU A 74 6.44 -10.78 7.82
N CYS A 75 6.59 -9.93 6.80
CA CYS A 75 7.05 -10.33 5.47
C CYS A 75 8.54 -10.13 5.25
N LEU A 76 9.14 -9.12 5.91
CA LEU A 76 10.51 -8.71 5.63
C LEU A 76 11.42 -8.73 6.88
N GLY A 77 10.87 -8.92 8.07
CA GLY A 77 11.63 -9.04 9.31
C GLY A 77 12.13 -7.70 9.88
N PHE A 78 11.62 -6.56 9.44
CA PHE A 78 11.91 -5.25 10.04
C PHE A 78 11.07 -5.06 11.29
N LYS A 79 11.72 -5.06 12.45
CA LYS A 79 11.02 -4.82 13.70
C LYS A 79 10.88 -3.32 13.93
N PRO A 80 9.70 -2.82 14.35
CA PRO A 80 9.58 -1.44 14.81
C PRO A 80 10.50 -1.22 16.00
N ASP A 81 11.09 -0.04 16.11
CA ASP A 81 11.78 0.38 17.31
C ASP A 81 10.78 0.35 18.49
N ALA A 82 11.25 -0.02 19.68
CA ALA A 82 10.43 -0.30 20.87
C ALA A 82 9.47 0.84 21.31
N ASP A 83 9.66 2.04 20.79
CA ASP A 83 8.82 3.22 21.09
C ASP A 83 7.52 3.32 20.26
N VAL A 84 7.33 2.44 19.26
CA VAL A 84 6.13 2.45 18.39
C VAL A 84 4.97 1.66 18.98
N GLU A 85 5.19 0.89 20.05
CA GLU A 85 4.15 0.09 20.74
C GLU A 85 3.10 0.91 21.50
N SER A 86 3.25 2.24 21.62
CA SER A 86 2.36 3.10 22.41
C SER A 86 1.04 3.49 21.72
N GLY A 87 0.68 2.91 20.57
CA GLY A 87 -0.64 3.12 19.95
C GLY A 87 -0.86 4.48 19.29
N GLU A 88 0.08 5.41 19.42
CA GLU A 88 0.13 6.62 18.60
C GLU A 88 0.91 6.32 17.34
N THR A 89 0.22 6.26 16.20
CA THR A 89 0.80 6.15 14.85
C THR A 89 1.60 7.40 14.53
N ASN A 90 2.75 7.56 15.18
CA ASN A 90 3.65 8.69 14.95
C ASN A 90 4.43 8.42 13.66
N ALA A 91 4.31 9.32 12.68
CA ALA A 91 5.00 9.27 11.39
C ALA A 91 6.53 9.09 11.53
N GLU A 92 7.12 9.62 12.59
CA GLU A 92 8.55 9.49 12.92
C GLU A 92 8.98 8.04 13.14
N GLY A 93 8.15 7.20 13.78
CA GLY A 93 8.43 5.78 14.02
C GLY A 93 8.53 4.95 12.74
N TYR A 94 7.82 5.36 11.68
CA TYR A 94 7.89 4.71 10.37
C TYR A 94 9.13 5.07 9.57
N LYS A 95 9.68 6.26 9.78
CA LYS A 95 10.80 6.77 9.00
C LYS A 95 12.02 5.87 9.10
N GLY A 96 12.38 5.46 10.31
CA GLY A 96 13.52 4.56 10.54
C GLY A 96 13.38 3.22 9.83
N ILE A 97 12.16 2.63 9.84
CA ILE A 97 11.88 1.37 9.12
C ILE A 97 11.98 1.58 7.61
N PHE A 98 11.39 2.66 7.09
CA PHE A 98 11.41 2.97 5.65
C PHE A 98 12.84 3.22 5.15
N GLU A 99 13.66 3.92 5.92
CA GLU A 99 15.08 4.14 5.62
C GLU A 99 15.86 2.82 5.56
N GLN A 100 15.62 1.91 6.52
CA GLN A 100 16.24 0.59 6.54
C GLN A 100 15.81 -0.25 5.32
N MET A 101 14.51 -0.27 4.98
CA MET A 101 13.98 -0.97 3.83
C MET A 101 14.60 -0.46 2.52
N MET A 102 14.67 0.87 2.35
CA MET A 102 15.29 1.48 1.18
C MET A 102 16.78 1.18 1.07
N LYS A 103 17.51 1.28 2.19
CA LYS A 103 18.93 0.98 2.23
C LYS A 103 19.23 -0.47 1.85
N GLU A 104 18.38 -1.39 2.28
CA GLU A 104 18.60 -2.82 2.04
C GLU A 104 18.21 -3.26 0.64
N PHE A 105 17.05 -2.79 0.14
CA PHE A 105 16.46 -3.30 -1.10
C PHE A 105 16.54 -2.31 -2.29
N GLY A 106 16.82 -1.05 -2.04
CA GLY A 106 16.93 -0.04 -3.09
C GLY A 106 15.59 0.38 -3.70
N PHE A 107 14.52 0.33 -2.92
CA PHE A 107 13.19 0.79 -3.38
C PHE A 107 13.23 2.25 -3.84
N LYS A 108 12.38 2.61 -4.80
CA LYS A 108 12.10 4.00 -5.16
C LYS A 108 11.12 4.64 -4.18
N TYR A 109 10.13 3.85 -3.74
CA TYR A 109 9.13 4.28 -2.77
C TYR A 109 8.83 3.17 -1.77
N VAL A 110 8.71 3.54 -0.50
CA VAL A 110 8.10 2.73 0.55
C VAL A 110 6.83 3.42 0.99
N VAL A 111 5.73 2.67 1.07
CA VAL A 111 4.39 3.20 1.31
C VAL A 111 3.69 2.37 2.38
N SER A 112 3.08 3.03 3.36
CA SER A 112 2.27 2.35 4.38
C SER A 112 0.90 2.98 4.49
N THR A 113 -0.14 2.14 4.49
CA THR A 113 -1.48 2.53 4.89
C THR A 113 -1.60 2.49 6.40
N LEU A 114 -2.25 3.49 6.98
CA LEU A 114 -2.48 3.63 8.42
C LEU A 114 -3.98 3.63 8.69
N ARG A 115 -4.43 2.63 9.45
CA ARG A 115 -5.82 2.46 9.80
C ARG A 115 -6.04 2.63 11.29
N GLU A 116 -6.88 3.58 11.68
CA GLU A 116 -7.37 3.75 13.03
C GLU A 116 -8.77 3.11 13.12
N SER A 117 -8.89 1.99 13.83
CA SER A 117 -10.15 1.25 13.92
C SER A 117 -10.91 1.66 15.17
N TYR A 118 -12.00 2.42 15.02
CA TYR A 118 -12.87 2.84 16.13
C TYR A 118 -14.00 1.85 16.37
N SER A 119 -14.57 1.30 15.28
CA SER A 119 -15.58 0.25 15.33
C SER A 119 -15.56 -0.60 14.05
N ALA A 120 -16.46 -1.57 13.97
CA ALA A 120 -16.64 -2.37 12.76
C ALA A 120 -17.01 -1.53 11.53
N THR A 121 -17.65 -0.38 11.71
CA THR A 121 -18.15 0.47 10.63
C THR A 121 -17.57 1.88 10.63
N PHE A 122 -16.56 2.15 11.48
CA PHE A 122 -15.92 3.45 11.56
C PHE A 122 -14.40 3.33 11.66
N ASN A 123 -13.70 3.89 10.68
CA ASN A 123 -12.24 3.96 10.64
C ASN A 123 -11.75 5.38 10.33
N GLY A 124 -10.59 5.73 10.90
CA GLY A 124 -9.69 6.74 10.34
C GLY A 124 -8.78 6.09 9.31
N TRP A 125 -8.53 6.76 8.19
CA TRP A 125 -7.74 6.25 7.07
C TRP A 125 -6.79 7.30 6.54
N LYS A 126 -5.50 6.99 6.52
CA LYS A 126 -4.41 7.83 5.98
C LYS A 126 -3.28 6.94 5.49
N ALA A 127 -2.27 7.52 4.87
CA ALA A 127 -1.09 6.77 4.42
C ALA A 127 0.18 7.62 4.48
N LEU A 128 1.32 6.95 4.38
CA LEU A 128 2.66 7.53 4.32
C LEU A 128 3.35 7.07 3.06
N ILE A 129 4.19 7.92 2.47
CA ILE A 129 5.11 7.58 1.39
C ILE A 129 6.48 8.21 1.65
N TYR A 130 7.53 7.47 1.32
CA TYR A 130 8.92 7.91 1.42
C TYR A 130 9.69 7.55 0.15
N ASP A 131 10.46 8.48 -0.39
CA ASP A 131 11.27 8.32 -1.62
C ASP A 131 12.79 8.29 -1.34
N GLY A 132 13.18 8.16 -0.07
CA GLY A 132 14.58 8.24 0.37
C GLY A 132 15.06 9.64 0.70
N LYS A 133 14.26 10.68 0.45
CA LYS A 133 14.54 12.09 0.73
C LYS A 133 13.40 12.76 1.48
N GLU A 134 12.20 12.69 0.89
CA GLU A 134 11.00 13.33 1.40
C GLU A 134 10.03 12.29 1.96
N PHE A 135 9.55 12.58 3.16
CA PHE A 135 8.54 11.79 3.86
C PHE A 135 7.23 12.58 3.81
N TYR A 136 6.20 12.02 3.20
CA TYR A 136 4.91 12.67 3.07
C TYR A 136 3.81 11.84 3.72
N GLN A 137 2.94 12.50 4.48
CA GLN A 137 1.73 11.93 5.06
C GLN A 137 0.50 12.54 4.38
N SER A 138 -0.43 11.69 3.96
CA SER A 138 -1.68 12.13 3.36
C SER A 138 -2.63 12.79 4.38
N LYS A 139 -3.67 13.43 3.85
CA LYS A 139 -4.85 13.78 4.62
C LYS A 139 -5.43 12.54 5.28
N ARG A 140 -6.10 12.74 6.40
CA ARG A 140 -6.83 11.71 7.12
C ARG A 140 -8.31 11.79 6.76
N TYR A 141 -8.88 10.66 6.34
CA TYR A 141 -10.32 10.53 6.10
C TYR A 141 -11.00 9.81 7.25
N GLU A 142 -12.18 10.29 7.64
CA GLU A 142 -13.10 9.58 8.53
C GLU A 142 -14.12 8.84 7.67
N ILE A 143 -14.09 7.51 7.73
CA ILE A 143 -14.99 6.66 6.95
C ILE A 143 -16.05 6.11 7.89
N ASN A 144 -17.25 6.70 7.83
CA ASN A 144 -18.40 6.35 8.69
C ASN A 144 -19.73 6.64 7.97
N PRO A 145 -20.59 5.64 7.71
CA PRO A 145 -20.32 4.22 7.93
C PRO A 145 -19.48 3.60 6.80
N ILE A 146 -18.70 2.57 7.15
CA ILE A 146 -18.10 1.68 6.16
C ILE A 146 -19.22 0.76 5.64
N ILE A 147 -19.42 0.73 4.34
CA ILE A 147 -20.36 -0.17 3.66
C ILE A 147 -19.69 -1.51 3.39
N ASP A 148 -18.47 -1.49 2.81
CA ASP A 148 -17.68 -2.69 2.55
C ASP A 148 -16.18 -2.40 2.62
N ARG A 149 -15.43 -3.30 3.28
CA ARG A 149 -13.97 -3.18 3.44
C ARG A 149 -13.18 -3.92 2.36
N VAL A 150 -13.84 -4.88 1.71
CA VAL A 150 -13.18 -5.72 0.71
C VAL A 150 -12.71 -4.86 -0.45
N GLY A 151 -11.46 -5.07 -0.92
CA GLY A 151 -10.88 -4.29 -2.01
C GLY A 151 -10.36 -2.89 -1.62
N GLY A 152 -10.45 -2.47 -0.34
CA GLY A 152 -9.93 -1.16 0.09
C GLY A 152 -8.42 -1.01 -0.11
N GLY A 153 -7.63 -2.06 0.19
CA GLY A 153 -6.19 -2.11 -0.06
C GLY A 153 -5.85 -2.15 -1.54
N ASP A 154 -6.59 -2.95 -2.32
CA ASP A 154 -6.38 -3.04 -3.76
C ASP A 154 -6.72 -1.72 -4.45
N SER A 155 -7.78 -1.04 -3.99
CA SER A 155 -8.15 0.31 -4.45
C SER A 155 -7.07 1.35 -4.11
N PHE A 156 -6.45 1.24 -2.92
CA PHE A 156 -5.31 2.09 -2.56
C PHE A 156 -4.13 1.84 -3.51
N SER A 157 -3.75 0.58 -3.70
CA SER A 157 -2.61 0.20 -4.56
C SER A 157 -2.84 0.62 -6.02
N GLY A 158 -4.05 0.40 -6.55
CA GLY A 158 -4.43 0.84 -7.88
C GLY A 158 -4.41 2.37 -8.03
N GLY A 159 -4.95 3.07 -7.03
CA GLY A 159 -4.91 4.55 -6.97
C GLY A 159 -3.49 5.10 -6.88
N LEU A 160 -2.61 4.46 -6.10
CA LEU A 160 -1.20 4.85 -6.00
C LEU A 160 -0.46 4.66 -7.32
N ILE A 161 -0.65 3.53 -7.99
CA ILE A 161 -0.06 3.25 -9.30
C ILE A 161 -0.53 4.30 -10.33
N HIS A 162 -1.83 4.56 -10.38
CA HIS A 162 -2.38 5.62 -11.24
C HIS A 162 -1.76 6.98 -10.91
N GLY A 163 -1.68 7.33 -9.63
CA GLY A 163 -1.09 8.59 -9.18
C GLY A 163 0.39 8.72 -9.58
N LEU A 164 1.20 7.71 -9.33
CA LEU A 164 2.63 7.73 -9.69
C LEU A 164 2.88 7.77 -11.20
N LEU A 165 1.93 7.31 -12.01
CA LEU A 165 2.00 7.38 -13.48
C LEU A 165 1.51 8.73 -14.04
N THR A 166 0.63 9.45 -13.34
CA THR A 166 -0.09 10.60 -13.91
C THR A 166 0.08 11.91 -13.14
N LYS A 167 0.41 11.85 -11.86
CA LYS A 167 0.58 13.04 -11.01
C LYS A 167 2.01 13.57 -11.03
N LYS A 168 2.20 14.82 -10.61
CA LYS A 168 3.50 15.50 -10.66
C LYS A 168 4.40 15.14 -9.48
N THR A 169 3.80 14.87 -8.31
CA THR A 169 4.53 14.62 -7.07
C THR A 169 4.06 13.34 -6.39
N GLN A 170 4.92 12.76 -5.54
CA GLN A 170 4.56 11.62 -4.71
C GLN A 170 3.42 11.94 -3.72
N GLY A 171 3.37 13.19 -3.21
CA GLY A 171 2.30 13.63 -2.34
C GLY A 171 0.94 13.63 -3.04
N GLU A 172 0.86 14.18 -4.27
CA GLU A 172 -0.37 14.14 -5.07
C GLU A 172 -0.81 12.70 -5.39
N ALA A 173 0.16 11.82 -5.68
CA ALA A 173 -0.12 10.40 -5.93
C ALA A 173 -0.68 9.71 -4.68
N LEU A 174 -0.13 10.02 -3.49
CA LEU A 174 -0.61 9.47 -2.23
C LEU A 174 -2.00 9.98 -1.88
N GLU A 175 -2.28 11.28 -2.04
CA GLU A 175 -3.61 11.87 -1.80
C GLU A 175 -4.66 11.20 -2.69
N PHE A 176 -4.34 10.97 -3.97
CA PHE A 176 -5.23 10.26 -4.88
C PHE A 176 -5.49 8.82 -4.41
N ALA A 177 -4.45 8.09 -4.00
CA ALA A 177 -4.56 6.71 -3.54
C ALA A 177 -5.44 6.57 -2.29
N VAL A 178 -5.23 7.45 -1.31
CA VAL A 178 -6.01 7.44 -0.06
C VAL A 178 -7.47 7.80 -0.31
N ALA A 179 -7.73 8.79 -1.18
CA ALA A 179 -9.09 9.19 -1.56
C ALA A 179 -9.81 8.05 -2.32
N ALA A 180 -9.15 7.38 -3.26
CA ALA A 180 -9.70 6.22 -3.99
C ALA A 180 -10.09 5.09 -3.03
N SER A 181 -9.20 4.79 -2.07
CA SER A 181 -9.47 3.78 -1.04
C SER A 181 -10.62 4.21 -0.10
N ALA A 182 -10.65 5.47 0.33
CA ALA A 182 -11.74 5.98 1.17
C ALA A 182 -13.11 5.85 0.47
N LEU A 183 -13.19 6.21 -0.80
CA LEU A 183 -14.42 6.06 -1.60
C LEU A 183 -14.80 4.58 -1.76
N LYS A 184 -13.83 3.67 -1.95
CA LYS A 184 -14.11 2.23 -2.03
C LYS A 184 -14.87 1.70 -0.82
N HIS A 185 -14.57 2.18 0.37
CA HIS A 185 -15.27 1.76 1.58
C HIS A 185 -16.77 2.14 1.60
N THR A 186 -17.21 3.02 0.70
CA THR A 186 -18.61 3.41 0.52
C THR A 186 -19.32 2.62 -0.59
N VAL A 187 -18.61 1.75 -1.30
CA VAL A 187 -19.11 0.94 -2.40
C VAL A 187 -19.24 -0.50 -1.94
N ASN A 188 -20.37 -1.13 -2.21
CA ASN A 188 -20.60 -2.54 -1.89
C ASN A 188 -19.87 -3.45 -2.88
N GLY A 189 -19.32 -4.56 -2.38
CA GLY A 189 -18.57 -5.52 -3.18
C GLY A 189 -17.08 -5.19 -3.30
N ASP A 190 -16.34 -6.00 -4.04
CA ASP A 190 -14.89 -5.98 -4.12
C ASP A 190 -14.34 -4.88 -5.04
N PHE A 191 -15.03 -4.64 -6.15
CA PHE A 191 -14.57 -3.68 -7.16
C PHE A 191 -14.75 -2.23 -6.73
N ASN A 192 -13.73 -1.40 -7.04
CA ASN A 192 -13.88 0.03 -6.94
C ASN A 192 -14.60 0.57 -8.19
N LEU A 193 -15.78 1.14 -8.01
CA LEU A 193 -16.63 1.65 -9.08
C LEU A 193 -16.60 3.18 -9.21
N VAL A 194 -15.63 3.84 -8.56
CA VAL A 194 -15.50 5.30 -8.58
C VAL A 194 -14.69 5.77 -9.80
N SER A 195 -15.04 6.95 -10.31
CA SER A 195 -14.31 7.57 -11.41
C SER A 195 -13.08 8.36 -10.92
N VAL A 196 -12.17 8.69 -11.84
CA VAL A 196 -11.02 9.56 -11.55
C VAL A 196 -11.46 10.92 -11.02
N GLU A 197 -12.51 11.49 -11.62
CA GLU A 197 -13.06 12.80 -11.25
C GLU A 197 -13.62 12.80 -9.83
N GLU A 198 -14.30 11.73 -9.40
CA GLU A 198 -14.79 11.58 -8.04
C GLU A 198 -13.64 11.50 -7.03
N VAL A 199 -12.59 10.74 -7.36
CA VAL A 199 -11.39 10.65 -6.52
C VAL A 199 -10.67 11.99 -6.43
N GLU A 200 -10.50 12.71 -7.55
CA GLU A 200 -9.87 14.03 -7.57
C GLU A 200 -10.68 15.08 -6.81
N ALA A 201 -12.00 15.04 -6.90
CA ALA A 201 -12.89 15.93 -6.14
C ALA A 201 -12.70 15.71 -4.62
N LEU A 202 -12.65 14.47 -4.16
CA LEU A 202 -12.43 14.16 -2.75
C LEU A 202 -11.01 14.55 -2.31
N ALA A 203 -9.98 14.21 -3.09
CA ALA A 203 -8.58 14.56 -2.81
C ALA A 203 -8.38 16.09 -2.74
N GLY A 204 -9.08 16.85 -3.61
CA GLY A 204 -9.09 18.31 -3.64
C GLY A 204 -9.85 18.98 -2.49
N GLY A 205 -10.49 18.24 -1.60
CA GLY A 205 -11.18 18.76 -0.42
C GLY A 205 -12.67 19.04 -0.62
N ASN A 206 -13.27 18.68 -1.77
CA ASN A 206 -14.70 18.76 -2.01
C ASN A 206 -15.46 17.61 -1.29
N ALA A 207 -15.40 17.61 0.04
CA ALA A 207 -16.07 16.62 0.89
C ALA A 207 -17.60 16.84 0.99
N ASN A 208 -18.19 17.73 0.16
CA ASN A 208 -19.60 18.12 0.25
C ASN A 208 -20.60 17.07 -0.25
N GLY A 209 -20.18 15.81 -0.47
CA GLY A 209 -21.08 14.69 -0.76
C GLY A 209 -22.02 14.86 -1.98
N ARG A 210 -21.90 15.95 -2.73
CA ARG A 210 -22.64 16.17 -3.97
C ARG A 210 -21.88 15.52 -5.11
N VAL A 211 -22.28 14.30 -5.45
CA VAL A 211 -21.96 13.72 -6.75
C VAL A 211 -22.49 14.66 -7.81
N GLN A 212 -21.63 15.36 -8.52
CA GLN A 212 -22.03 16.04 -9.76
C GLN A 212 -22.20 14.93 -10.81
N ARG A 213 -23.45 14.60 -11.08
CA ARG A 213 -23.83 13.75 -12.21
C ARG A 213 -24.03 14.59 -13.44
#